data_289464770e4a202fb64f02d306bcc04d
#
_entry.id   289464770e4a202fb64f02d306bcc04d
#
_cell.length_a   1.000
_cell.length_b   1.000
_cell.length_c   1.000
_cell.angle_alpha   90.00
_cell.angle_beta   90.00
_cell.angle_gamma   90.00
#
_symmetry.space_group_name_H-M   'P 1'
#
loop_
_entity.id
_entity.type
_entity.pdbx_description
1 polymer ?
#
loop_
_entity_poly.entity_id
_entity_poly.type
_entity_poly.pdbx_seq_one_letter_code
_entity_poly.pdbx_strand_id
1 'polypeptide(L)'
;MASCTEGGRGCDGPRSALFVPFPNLGLIVIDEEHEGSYKSEQTPKYHAREVAIKKAQMEGASVILGSATPSVESYKHALDGTYRLWELTKRAKEAVLPQVYIEDLREELKAGNRSMFSRRLKELIKDRLNKGEKIM
;
A
#
# COMPACT_ATOMS: atom_id res chain seq x y z
N MET A 1 -10.07 15.01 3.75
CA MET A 1 -10.94 15.10 4.94
C MET A 1 -11.10 13.71 5.50
N ALA A 2 -11.01 13.55 6.83
CA ALA A 2 -11.32 12.27 7.45
C ALA A 2 -12.85 12.06 7.40
N SER A 3 -13.29 10.88 6.99
CA SER A 3 -14.70 10.48 6.95
C SER A 3 -14.99 9.59 8.16
N CYS A 4 -15.88 10.02 9.04
CA CYS A 4 -16.29 9.23 10.18
C CYS A 4 -17.67 8.62 9.93
N THR A 5 -17.88 7.38 10.35
CA THR A 5 -19.18 6.70 10.24
C THR A 5 -20.20 7.32 11.21
N GLU A 6 -21.46 7.40 10.79
CA GLU A 6 -22.55 7.77 11.68
C GLU A 6 -22.59 6.81 12.88
N GLY A 7 -22.54 7.37 14.08
CA GLY A 7 -22.44 6.60 15.32
C GLY A 7 -21.04 6.46 15.91
N GLY A 8 -20.00 7.10 15.33
CA GLY A 8 -18.67 7.23 15.93
C GLY A 8 -17.86 5.94 16.08
N ARG A 9 -18.21 4.87 15.35
CA ARG A 9 -17.56 3.55 15.47
C ARG A 9 -16.30 3.41 14.63
N GLY A 10 -16.05 4.28 13.67
CA GLY A 10 -14.85 4.23 12.83
C GLY A 10 -14.62 5.55 12.09
N CYS A 11 -13.38 5.82 11.74
CA CYS A 11 -12.99 6.95 10.92
C CYS A 11 -11.94 6.47 9.91
N ASP A 12 -12.22 6.71 8.65
CA ASP A 12 -11.28 6.48 7.57
C ASP A 12 -10.76 7.81 7.04
N GLY A 13 -9.49 7.89 6.71
CA GLY A 13 -8.91 9.13 6.24
C GLY A 13 -7.39 9.10 6.09
N PRO A 14 -6.82 10.21 5.62
CA PRO A 14 -5.37 10.36 5.50
C PRO A 14 -4.69 10.31 6.88
N ARG A 15 -3.35 10.33 6.90
CA ARG A 15 -2.54 10.30 8.13
C ARG A 15 -3.01 11.24 9.25
N SER A 16 -3.64 12.37 8.90
CA SER A 16 -4.19 13.33 9.88
C SER A 16 -5.41 12.78 10.66
N ALA A 17 -6.05 11.71 10.21
CA ALA A 17 -7.11 11.04 10.95
C ALA A 17 -6.63 10.49 12.30
N LEU A 18 -5.33 10.23 12.46
CA LEU A 18 -4.74 9.84 13.75
C LEU A 18 -4.94 10.85 14.88
N PHE A 19 -5.15 12.13 14.55
CA PHE A 19 -5.33 13.20 15.53
C PHE A 19 -6.80 13.46 15.87
N VAL A 20 -7.72 12.76 15.22
CA VAL A 20 -9.13 12.83 15.59
C VAL A 20 -9.34 12.19 16.97
N PRO A 21 -10.00 12.89 17.91
CA PRO A 21 -10.32 12.32 19.21
C PRO A 21 -11.42 11.25 19.05
N PHE A 22 -11.11 10.02 19.47
CA PHE A 22 -12.07 8.93 19.52
C PHE A 22 -12.33 8.55 20.97
N PRO A 23 -13.58 8.55 21.43
CA PRO A 23 -13.90 7.93 22.69
C PRO A 23 -13.75 6.41 22.58
N ASN A 24 -13.05 5.80 23.51
CA ASN A 24 -12.84 4.34 23.56
C ASN A 24 -12.17 3.76 22.30
N LEU A 25 -11.05 4.33 21.88
CA LEU A 25 -10.27 3.82 20.77
C LEU A 25 -9.81 2.38 21.07
N GLY A 26 -10.20 1.41 20.23
CA GLY A 26 -9.83 0.00 20.39
C GLY A 26 -8.83 -0.49 19.36
N LEU A 27 -8.83 0.09 18.15
CA LEU A 27 -8.01 -0.37 17.05
C LEU A 27 -7.61 0.77 16.12
N ILE A 28 -6.36 0.78 15.70
CA ILE A 28 -5.83 1.61 14.60
C ILE A 28 -5.35 0.66 13.50
N VAL A 29 -5.79 0.86 12.28
CA VAL A 29 -5.30 0.13 11.10
C VAL A 29 -4.56 1.10 10.19
N ILE A 30 -3.34 0.77 9.83
CA ILE A 30 -2.54 1.48 8.82
C ILE A 30 -2.34 0.51 7.67
N ASP A 31 -3.00 0.79 6.55
CA ASP A 31 -2.83 0.03 5.32
C ASP A 31 -1.65 0.59 4.52
N GLU A 32 -0.95 -0.27 3.77
CA GLU A 32 0.26 0.08 3.03
C GLU A 32 1.28 0.86 3.89
N GLU A 33 1.61 0.34 5.07
CA GLU A 33 2.40 1.03 6.10
C GLU A 33 3.77 1.53 5.60
N HIS A 34 4.26 0.96 4.50
CA HIS A 34 5.53 1.32 3.86
C HIS A 34 5.46 2.61 3.03
N GLU A 35 4.24 3.12 2.76
CA GLU A 35 4.05 4.31 1.93
C GLU A 35 4.70 5.55 2.51
N GLY A 36 5.53 6.23 1.70
CA GLY A 36 6.24 7.44 2.10
C GLY A 36 5.32 8.59 2.51
N SER A 37 4.05 8.56 2.08
CA SER A 37 3.02 9.55 2.45
C SER A 37 2.72 9.58 3.96
N TYR A 38 3.03 8.51 4.69
CA TYR A 38 2.90 8.46 6.15
C TYR A 38 3.98 9.24 6.90
N LYS A 39 5.04 9.66 6.23
CA LYS A 39 6.08 10.52 6.78
C LYS A 39 5.72 11.98 6.52
N SER A 40 5.58 12.80 7.57
CA SER A 40 5.42 14.24 7.45
C SER A 40 6.79 14.90 7.30
N GLU A 41 7.01 15.59 6.18
CA GLU A 41 8.21 16.39 5.98
C GLU A 41 8.05 17.83 6.50
N GLN A 42 6.80 18.26 6.70
CA GLN A 42 6.48 19.57 7.26
C GLN A 42 6.58 19.55 8.79
N THR A 43 6.90 20.68 9.38
CA THR A 43 6.95 20.84 10.85
C THR A 43 5.53 20.88 11.44
N PRO A 44 5.23 20.09 12.48
CA PRO A 44 6.10 19.10 13.12
C PRO A 44 6.33 17.86 12.26
N LYS A 45 7.60 17.43 12.14
CA LYS A 45 7.96 16.18 11.45
C LYS A 45 7.55 14.98 12.31
N TYR A 46 6.80 14.05 11.72
CA TYR A 46 6.40 12.81 12.38
C TYR A 46 6.20 11.68 11.35
N HIS A 47 6.24 10.46 11.84
CA HIS A 47 5.83 9.29 11.08
C HIS A 47 4.50 8.78 11.64
N ALA A 48 3.49 8.60 10.79
CA ALA A 48 2.14 8.19 11.22
C ALA A 48 2.15 6.87 12.02
N ARG A 49 2.99 5.90 11.63
CA ARG A 49 3.17 4.64 12.35
C ARG A 49 3.57 4.87 13.82
N GLU A 50 4.57 5.71 14.05
CA GLU A 50 5.08 6.00 15.41
C GLU A 50 4.00 6.68 16.27
N VAL A 51 3.29 7.63 15.66
CA VAL A 51 2.16 8.33 16.33
C VAL A 51 1.04 7.34 16.66
N ALA A 52 0.69 6.46 15.71
CA ALA A 52 -0.35 5.44 15.91
C ALA A 52 0.00 4.50 17.07
N ILE A 53 1.25 4.00 17.10
CA ILE A 53 1.73 3.12 18.17
C ILE A 53 1.68 3.85 19.52
N LYS A 54 2.16 5.09 19.56
CA LYS A 54 2.14 5.88 20.80
C LYS A 54 0.74 6.17 21.28
N LYS A 55 -0.18 6.56 20.37
CA LYS A 55 -1.59 6.79 20.68
C LYS A 55 -2.25 5.51 21.22
N ALA A 56 -2.05 4.38 20.55
CA ALA A 56 -2.58 3.10 20.96
C ALA A 56 -2.10 2.70 22.37
N GLN A 57 -0.82 2.90 22.67
CA GLN A 57 -0.27 2.66 24.02
C GLN A 57 -0.93 3.52 25.08
N MET A 58 -1.25 4.78 24.77
CA MET A 58 -1.90 5.70 25.71
C MET A 58 -3.37 5.36 25.93
N GLU A 59 -4.06 4.89 24.89
CA GLU A 59 -5.49 4.59 24.88
C GLU A 59 -5.82 3.13 25.21
N GLY A 60 -4.81 2.26 25.35
CA GLY A 60 -5.01 0.82 25.53
C GLY A 60 -5.54 0.11 24.27
N ALA A 61 -5.28 0.68 23.09
CA ALA A 61 -5.73 0.18 21.81
C ALA A 61 -4.68 -0.75 21.14
N SER A 62 -5.09 -1.48 20.11
CA SER A 62 -4.23 -2.27 19.26
C SER A 62 -3.88 -1.53 17.97
N VAL A 63 -2.73 -1.87 17.35
CA VAL A 63 -2.33 -1.37 16.03
C VAL A 63 -2.13 -2.53 15.08
N ILE A 64 -2.68 -2.42 13.88
CA ILE A 64 -2.41 -3.33 12.77
C ILE A 64 -1.71 -2.54 11.67
N LEU A 65 -0.53 -3.03 11.27
CA LEU A 65 0.23 -2.52 10.14
C LEU A 65 0.06 -3.50 8.99
N GLY A 66 -0.64 -3.08 7.93
CA GLY A 66 -0.89 -3.88 6.73
C GLY A 66 0.05 -3.50 5.60
N SER A 67 0.64 -4.48 4.92
CA SER A 67 1.42 -4.25 3.70
C SER A 67 1.68 -5.56 2.97
N ALA A 68 1.71 -5.50 1.63
CA ALA A 68 2.26 -6.58 0.81
C ALA A 68 3.80 -6.56 0.79
N THR A 69 4.39 -5.38 1.03
CA THR A 69 5.84 -5.11 1.00
C THR A 69 6.21 -4.27 2.22
N PRO A 70 6.23 -4.87 3.43
CA PRO A 70 6.46 -4.12 4.66
C PRO A 70 7.80 -3.38 4.64
N SER A 71 7.87 -2.25 5.36
CA SER A 71 9.13 -1.54 5.56
C SER A 71 10.15 -2.43 6.28
N VAL A 72 11.43 -2.20 6.01
CA VAL A 72 12.52 -2.99 6.62
C VAL A 72 12.46 -2.90 8.14
N GLU A 73 12.14 -1.73 8.67
CA GLU A 73 12.00 -1.49 10.10
C GLU A 73 10.86 -2.31 10.71
N SER A 74 9.67 -2.26 10.10
CA SER A 74 8.51 -3.01 10.59
C SER A 74 8.75 -4.52 10.51
N TYR A 75 9.34 -4.98 9.42
CA TYR A 75 9.65 -6.39 9.25
C TYR A 75 10.70 -6.87 10.26
N LYS A 76 11.74 -6.06 10.53
CA LYS A 76 12.71 -6.35 11.57
C LYS A 76 12.05 -6.46 12.95
N HIS A 77 11.18 -5.52 13.32
CA HIS A 77 10.42 -5.58 14.58
C HIS A 77 9.52 -6.83 14.68
N ALA A 78 9.03 -7.33 13.56
CA ALA A 78 8.30 -8.58 13.54
C ALA A 78 9.22 -9.79 13.76
N LEU A 79 10.43 -9.80 13.17
CA LEU A 79 11.41 -10.87 13.33
C LEU A 79 12.02 -10.93 14.74
N ASP A 80 12.24 -9.79 15.38
CA ASP A 80 12.79 -9.72 16.75
C ASP A 80 11.71 -9.92 17.83
N GLY A 81 10.45 -10.12 17.44
CA GLY A 81 9.33 -10.38 18.34
C GLY A 81 8.71 -9.14 18.98
N THR A 82 9.16 -7.93 18.62
CA THR A 82 8.55 -6.67 19.08
C THR A 82 7.14 -6.51 18.52
N TYR A 83 6.92 -6.93 17.25
CA TYR A 83 5.60 -7.01 16.63
C TYR A 83 5.21 -8.47 16.41
N ARG A 84 3.91 -8.75 16.47
CA ARG A 84 3.38 -10.05 16.08
C ARG A 84 3.21 -10.10 14.55
N LEU A 85 3.91 -11.01 13.88
CA LEU A 85 3.80 -11.22 12.45
C LEU A 85 2.59 -12.10 12.11
N TRP A 86 1.81 -11.64 11.13
CA TRP A 86 0.70 -12.38 10.53
C TRP A 86 0.90 -12.41 9.02
N GLU A 87 1.05 -13.59 8.46
CA GLU A 87 1.22 -13.78 7.03
C GLU A 87 -0.07 -14.27 6.38
N LEU A 88 -0.58 -13.52 5.40
CA LEU A 88 -1.72 -13.91 4.58
C LEU A 88 -1.21 -14.62 3.33
N THR A 89 -1.04 -15.94 3.40
CA THR A 89 -0.46 -16.75 2.32
C THR A 89 -1.46 -17.13 1.22
N LYS A 90 -2.76 -17.06 1.52
CA LYS A 90 -3.83 -17.39 0.57
C LYS A 90 -4.40 -16.13 -0.07
N ARG A 91 -4.50 -16.11 -1.40
CA ARG A 91 -5.20 -15.05 -2.11
C ARG A 91 -6.70 -15.16 -1.86
N ALA A 92 -7.39 -14.03 -1.72
CA ALA A 92 -8.83 -13.97 -1.48
C ALA A 92 -9.67 -14.53 -2.64
N LYS A 93 -9.10 -14.60 -3.86
CA LYS A 93 -9.69 -15.22 -5.05
C LYS A 93 -8.64 -16.14 -5.68
N GLU A 94 -9.06 -17.17 -6.39
CA GLU A 94 -8.20 -18.02 -7.23
C GLU A 94 -7.67 -17.22 -8.44
N ALA A 95 -6.95 -16.13 -8.16
CA ALA A 95 -6.36 -15.30 -9.19
C ALA A 95 -5.05 -15.92 -9.65
N VAL A 96 -5.00 -16.30 -10.91
CA VAL A 96 -3.76 -16.72 -11.59
C VAL A 96 -2.82 -15.52 -11.67
N LEU A 97 -1.54 -15.74 -11.41
CA LEU A 97 -0.52 -14.70 -11.58
C LEU A 97 -0.49 -14.25 -13.04
N PRO A 98 -0.36 -12.94 -13.30
CA PRO A 98 -0.20 -12.45 -14.67
C PRO A 98 1.08 -13.00 -15.27
N GLN A 99 1.05 -13.31 -16.55
CA GLN A 99 2.24 -13.70 -17.28
C GLN A 99 3.08 -12.44 -17.58
N VAL A 100 4.31 -12.43 -17.08
CA VAL A 100 5.25 -11.31 -17.23
C VAL A 100 6.22 -11.62 -18.36
N TYR A 101 6.41 -10.66 -19.27
CA TYR A 101 7.39 -10.72 -20.36
C TYR A 101 8.37 -9.56 -20.21
N ILE A 102 9.65 -9.86 -20.37
CA ILE A 102 10.72 -8.86 -20.34
C ILE A 102 11.21 -8.68 -21.78
N GLU A 103 11.16 -7.45 -22.28
CA GLU A 103 11.59 -7.08 -23.63
C GLU A 103 12.81 -6.16 -23.55
N ASP A 104 13.90 -6.50 -24.25
CA ASP A 104 15.06 -5.62 -24.33
C ASP A 104 14.84 -4.56 -25.42
N LEU A 105 14.59 -3.32 -24.99
CA LEU A 105 14.37 -2.20 -25.90
C LEU A 105 15.58 -1.88 -26.80
N ARG A 106 16.78 -2.31 -26.43
CA ARG A 106 17.98 -2.16 -27.28
C ARG A 106 17.88 -3.05 -28.50
N GLU A 107 17.39 -4.28 -28.37
CA GLU A 107 17.13 -5.18 -29.49
C GLU A 107 15.99 -4.66 -30.37
N GLU A 108 14.94 -4.12 -29.77
CA GLU A 108 13.86 -3.46 -30.48
C GLU A 108 14.36 -2.29 -31.34
N LEU A 109 15.28 -1.47 -30.79
CA LEU A 109 15.90 -0.34 -31.49
C LEU A 109 16.79 -0.82 -32.67
N LYS A 110 17.61 -1.85 -32.47
CA LYS A 110 18.42 -2.47 -33.54
C LYS A 110 17.55 -3.03 -34.66
N ALA A 111 16.38 -3.59 -34.30
CA ALA A 111 15.40 -4.09 -35.26
C ALA A 111 14.54 -2.97 -35.91
N GLY A 112 14.89 -1.69 -35.69
CA GLY A 112 14.26 -0.53 -36.32
C GLY A 112 13.05 0.04 -35.57
N ASN A 113 12.69 -0.49 -34.41
CA ASN A 113 11.62 0.08 -33.60
C ASN A 113 12.14 1.27 -32.78
N ARG A 114 11.83 2.49 -33.21
CA ARG A 114 12.19 3.75 -32.52
C ARG A 114 11.10 4.25 -31.56
N SER A 115 10.10 3.44 -31.28
CA SER A 115 9.01 3.78 -30.36
C SER A 115 9.42 3.57 -28.91
N MET A 116 8.79 4.30 -27.99
CA MET A 116 8.91 4.06 -26.54
C MET A 116 8.34 2.70 -26.12
N PHE A 117 7.49 2.10 -26.95
CA PHE A 117 6.87 0.81 -26.67
C PHE A 117 7.46 -0.27 -27.55
N SER A 118 7.69 -1.46 -26.99
CA SER A 118 8.03 -2.63 -27.77
C SER A 118 6.90 -3.00 -28.74
N ARG A 119 7.21 -3.69 -29.83
CA ARG A 119 6.20 -4.16 -30.79
C ARG A 119 5.15 -5.03 -30.11
N ARG A 120 5.61 -5.94 -29.24
CA ARG A 120 4.72 -6.81 -28.45
C ARG A 120 3.78 -6.04 -27.55
N LEU A 121 4.27 -5.03 -26.82
CA LEU A 121 3.42 -4.19 -25.98
C LEU A 121 2.35 -3.46 -26.83
N LYS A 122 2.72 -2.93 -27.98
CA LYS A 122 1.76 -2.29 -28.90
C LYS A 122 0.65 -3.24 -29.36
N GLU A 123 1.00 -4.49 -29.69
CA GLU A 123 0.04 -5.51 -30.08
C GLU A 123 -0.93 -5.84 -28.94
N LEU A 124 -0.40 -6.05 -27.73
CA LEU A 124 -1.22 -6.32 -26.56
C LEU A 124 -2.15 -5.14 -26.22
N ILE A 125 -1.66 -3.90 -26.30
CA ILE A 125 -2.48 -2.70 -26.11
C ILE A 125 -3.62 -2.65 -27.13
N LYS A 126 -3.33 -2.86 -28.41
CA LYS A 126 -4.36 -2.86 -29.45
C LYS A 126 -5.39 -3.96 -29.24
N ASP A 127 -4.97 -5.17 -28.89
CA ASP A 127 -5.87 -6.28 -28.60
C ASP A 127 -6.83 -5.95 -27.46
N ARG A 128 -6.33 -5.38 -26.36
CA ARG A 128 -7.16 -5.04 -25.21
C ARG A 128 -8.10 -3.87 -25.50
N LEU A 129 -7.65 -2.85 -26.20
CA LEU A 129 -8.50 -1.73 -26.62
C LEU A 129 -9.62 -2.19 -27.56
N ASN A 130 -9.32 -3.10 -28.50
CA ASN A 130 -10.33 -3.66 -29.41
C ASN A 130 -11.39 -4.48 -28.66
N LYS A 131 -11.05 -5.07 -27.52
CA LYS A 131 -11.96 -5.78 -26.62
C LYS A 131 -12.73 -4.87 -25.66
N GLY A 132 -12.48 -3.55 -25.69
CA GLY A 132 -13.08 -2.58 -24.76
C GLY A 132 -12.57 -2.70 -23.33
N GLU A 133 -11.43 -3.36 -23.12
CA GLU A 133 -10.83 -3.52 -21.81
C GLU A 133 -10.01 -2.28 -21.40
N LYS A 134 -9.90 -2.04 -20.09
CA LYS A 134 -9.05 -0.96 -19.55
C LYS A 134 -7.61 -1.42 -19.49
N ILE A 135 -6.70 -0.48 -19.74
CA ILE A 135 -5.24 -0.66 -19.63
C ILE A 135 -4.76 0.27 -18.52
N MET A 136 -3.99 -0.27 -17.60
CA MET A 136 -3.33 0.50 -16.53
C MET A 136 -1.83 0.52 -16.77
#